data_bed76a52bb2ef5ed6f97ab489a88536e
#
_entry.id   bed76a52bb2ef5ed6f97ab489a88536e
#
_cell.length_a   1.000
_cell.length_b   1.000
_cell.length_c   1.000
_cell.angle_alpha   90.00
_cell.angle_beta   90.00
_cell.angle_gamma   90.00
#
_symmetry.space_group_name_H-M   'P 1'
#
loop_
_entity.id
_entity.type
_entity.pdbx_description
1 polymer ?
#
loop_
_entity_poly.entity_id
_entity_poly.type
_entity_poly.pdbx_seq_one_letter_code
_entity_poly.pdbx_strand_id
1 'polypeptide(L)' 'MPKRRSAPKPRPAREVVIEEGADYRLLYDRETRDYAVEYRGEPVGWRAYVEDARRLVEQLRREDARRGE' A
#
# COMPACT_ATOMS: atom_id res chain seq x y z
N MET A 1 3.35 30.11 8.28
CA MET A 1 3.45 29.53 8.40
C MET A 1 3.53 28.73 8.16
N PRO A 2 3.86 28.44 8.05
CA PRO A 2 4.22 27.55 7.64
C PRO A 2 3.67 26.49 7.53
N LYS A 3 3.58 26.04 7.11
CA LYS A 3 3.19 25.22 6.94
C LYS A 3 3.24 24.25 7.21
N ARG A 4 3.04 23.78 7.46
CA ARG A 4 3.11 22.91 7.66
C ARG A 4 3.24 22.05 7.03
N ARG A 5 3.70 21.49 6.84
CA ARG A 5 3.81 20.57 6.40
C ARG A 5 3.90 19.65 6.36
N SER A 6 4.30 19.83 6.51
CA SER A 6 4.42 18.73 5.86
C SER A 6 4.30 17.42 6.52
N ALA A 7 3.59 17.25 7.52
CA ALA A 7 3.26 15.98 8.07
C ALA A 7 2.41 15.21 7.08
N PRO A 8 2.63 13.89 6.92
CA PRO A 8 1.77 13.12 6.05
C PRO A 8 0.34 13.17 6.54
N LYS A 9 -0.59 13.13 5.63
CA LYS A 9 -1.99 13.12 5.99
C LYS A 9 -2.30 11.88 6.80
N PRO A 10 -3.10 12.01 7.86
CA PRO A 10 -3.56 10.81 8.55
C PRO A 10 -4.43 9.99 7.62
N ARG A 11 -4.37 8.69 7.80
CA ARG A 11 -5.18 7.82 6.98
C ARG A 11 -6.65 8.00 7.32
N PRO A 12 -7.54 7.89 6.33
CA PRO A 12 -8.96 7.92 6.62
C PRO A 12 -9.33 6.80 7.59
N ALA A 13 -10.29 7.06 8.44
CA ALA A 13 -10.72 6.08 9.41
C ALA A 13 -11.27 4.81 8.73
N ARG A 14 -11.67 4.91 7.47
CA ARG A 14 -12.20 3.77 6.74
C ARG A 14 -11.12 2.77 6.32
N GLU A 15 -9.86 3.17 6.36
CA GLU A 15 -8.77 2.29 5.96
C GLU A 15 -8.09 1.70 7.18
N VAL A 16 -7.87 0.40 7.12
CA VAL A 16 -7.25 -0.34 8.21
C VAL A 16 -6.09 -1.13 7.64
N VAL A 17 -4.92 -1.00 8.27
CA VAL A 17 -3.78 -1.78 7.87
C VAL A 17 -4.00 -3.22 8.33
N ILE A 18 -4.03 -4.15 7.39
CA ILE A 18 -4.25 -5.55 7.71
C ILE A 18 -2.98 -6.37 7.63
N GLU A 19 -1.98 -5.87 6.94
CA GLU A 19 -0.72 -6.58 6.79
C GLU A 19 0.36 -5.58 6.46
N GLU A 20 1.53 -5.75 7.08
CA GLU A 20 2.62 -4.81 6.87
C GLU A 20 3.93 -5.55 6.89
N GLY A 21 4.74 -5.32 5.86
CA GLY A 21 6.09 -5.86 5.79
C GLY A 21 7.10 -4.73 5.74
N ALA A 22 8.36 -5.09 5.50
CA ALA A 22 9.43 -4.09 5.47
C ALA A 22 9.27 -3.12 4.30
N ASP A 23 8.71 -3.59 3.20
CA ASP A 23 8.64 -2.80 1.98
C ASP A 23 7.22 -2.58 1.48
N TYR A 24 6.21 -3.04 2.19
CA TYR A 24 4.84 -2.95 1.69
C TYR A 24 3.84 -2.85 2.83
N ARG A 25 2.63 -2.46 2.46
CA ARG A 25 1.52 -2.36 3.40
C ARG A 25 0.24 -2.64 2.66
N LEU A 26 -0.61 -3.49 3.25
CA LEU A 26 -1.93 -3.78 2.71
C LEU A 26 -2.97 -3.16 3.62
N LEU A 27 -3.89 -2.41 3.02
CA LEU A 27 -4.93 -1.72 3.77
C LEU A 27 -6.29 -2.13 3.25
N TYR A 28 -7.21 -2.38 4.16
CA TYR A 28 -8.58 -2.67 3.79
C TYR A 28 -9.41 -1.40 3.90
N ASP A 29 -10.09 -1.05 2.83
CA ASP A 29 -10.98 0.12 2.80
C ASP A 29 -12.38 -0.37 3.08
N ARG A 30 -12.93 0.04 4.22
CA ARG A 30 -14.25 -0.43 4.65
C ARG A 30 -15.36 0.12 3.79
N GLU A 31 -15.14 1.25 3.15
CA GLU A 31 -16.16 1.88 2.35
C GLU A 31 -16.29 1.23 0.98
N THR A 32 -15.16 1.02 0.31
CA THR A 32 -15.17 0.42 -1.01
C THR A 32 -15.07 -1.09 -0.98
N ARG A 33 -14.65 -1.64 0.18
CA ARG A 33 -14.55 -3.07 0.41
C ARG A 33 -13.51 -3.72 -0.49
N ASP A 34 -12.42 -3.01 -0.72
CA ASP A 34 -11.30 -3.57 -1.45
C ASP A 34 -10.01 -3.28 -0.69
N TYR A 35 -8.90 -3.71 -1.26
CA TYR A 35 -7.62 -3.64 -0.60
C TYR A 35 -6.71 -2.71 -1.36
N ALA A 36 -6.15 -1.74 -0.64
CA ALA A 36 -5.14 -0.84 -1.19
C ALA A 36 -3.78 -1.44 -0.93
N VAL A 37 -2.91 -1.33 -1.92
CA VAL A 37 -1.56 -1.84 -1.82
C VAL A 37 -0.59 -0.68 -1.86
N GLU A 38 0.27 -0.60 -0.86
CA GLU A 38 1.37 0.36 -0.82
C GLU A 38 2.68 -0.40 -0.91
N TYR A 39 3.57 0.09 -1.74
CA TYR A 39 4.87 -0.52 -1.90
C TYR A 39 5.92 0.58 -1.84
N ARG A 40 6.86 0.43 -0.90
CA ARG A 40 7.91 1.43 -0.66
C ARG A 40 7.32 2.81 -0.40
N GLY A 41 6.23 2.82 0.35
CA GLY A 41 5.61 4.07 0.77
C GLY A 41 4.71 4.72 -0.25
N GLU A 42 4.47 4.08 -1.40
CA GLU A 42 3.64 4.67 -2.44
C GLU A 42 2.48 3.76 -2.77
N PRO A 43 1.31 4.33 -3.03
CA PRO A 43 0.17 3.52 -3.47
C PRO A 43 0.42 3.00 -4.88
N VAL A 44 0.25 1.69 -5.06
CA VAL A 44 0.55 1.06 -6.34
C VAL A 44 -0.67 0.39 -6.96
N GLY A 45 -1.76 0.27 -6.23
CA GLY A 45 -2.96 -0.32 -6.82
C GLY A 45 -3.97 -0.75 -5.80
N TRP A 46 -5.05 -1.30 -6.31
CA TRP A 46 -6.18 -1.79 -5.51
C TRP A 46 -6.55 -3.16 -6.02
N ARG A 47 -6.99 -4.01 -5.13
CA ARG A 47 -7.44 -5.36 -5.50
C ARG A 47 -8.66 -5.71 -4.67
N ALA A 48 -9.56 -6.47 -5.26
CA ALA A 48 -10.79 -6.87 -4.59
C ALA A 48 -10.54 -7.93 -3.53
N TYR A 49 -9.47 -8.70 -3.68
CA TYR A 49 -9.17 -9.81 -2.78
C TYR A 49 -7.77 -9.66 -2.21
N VAL A 50 -7.62 -10.06 -0.94
CA VAL A 50 -6.35 -9.90 -0.26
C VAL A 50 -5.24 -10.73 -0.93
N GLU A 51 -5.59 -11.88 -1.47
CA GLU A 51 -4.58 -12.71 -2.12
C GLU A 51 -4.05 -12.07 -3.38
N ASP A 52 -4.91 -11.38 -4.11
CA ASP A 52 -4.47 -10.65 -5.29
C ASP A 52 -3.60 -9.46 -4.89
N ALA A 53 -3.92 -8.83 -3.76
CA ALA A 53 -3.09 -7.74 -3.27
C ALA A 53 -1.69 -8.25 -2.92
N ARG A 54 -1.61 -9.43 -2.31
CA ARG A 54 -0.31 -10.01 -2.00
C ARG A 54 0.47 -10.37 -3.26
N ARG A 55 -0.21 -10.84 -4.28
CA ARG A 55 0.46 -11.15 -5.55
C ARG A 55 1.04 -9.91 -6.18
N LEU A 56 0.34 -8.79 -6.05
CA LEU A 56 0.88 -7.55 -6.60
C LEU A 56 2.19 -7.18 -5.92
N VAL A 57 2.26 -7.33 -4.60
CA VAL A 57 3.49 -7.05 -3.87
C VAL A 57 4.61 -7.96 -4.37
N GLU A 58 4.32 -9.25 -4.55
CA GLU A 58 5.35 -10.18 -5.01
C GLU A 58 5.80 -9.87 -6.42
N GLN A 59 4.87 -9.46 -7.26
CA GLN A 59 5.22 -9.07 -8.61
C GLN A 59 6.16 -7.87 -8.60
N LEU A 60 5.86 -6.89 -7.77
CA LEU A 60 6.70 -5.70 -7.69
C LEU A 60 8.08 -6.03 -7.15
N ARG A 61 8.16 -6.94 -6.20
CA ARG A 61 9.46 -7.38 -5.70
C ARG A 61 10.29 -8.05 -6.77
N ARG A 62 9.66 -8.87 -7.60
CA ARG A 62 10.38 -9.51 -8.70
C ARG A 62 10.88 -8.50 -9.70
N GLU A 63 10.06 -7.51 -9.99
CA GLU A 63 10.46 -6.48 -10.93
C GLU A 63 11.61 -5.66 -10.39
N ASP A 64 11.56 -5.35 -9.10
CA ASP A 64 12.64 -4.60 -8.48
C ASP A 64 13.93 -5.41 -8.47
N ALA A 65 13.85 -6.69 -8.16
CA ALA A 65 15.03 -7.54 -8.13
C ALA A 65 15.65 -7.63 -9.50
N ARG A 66 14.81 -7.74 -10.54
CA ARG A 66 15.29 -7.81 -11.90
C ARG A 66 15.94 -6.51 -12.33
N ARG A 67 15.32 -5.40 -11.93
CA ARG A 67 15.83 -4.09 -12.28
C ARG A 67 17.13 -3.77 -11.57
N GLY A 68 17.29 -4.29 -10.35
CA GLY A 68 18.47 -4.04 -9.55
C GLY A 68 19.69 -4.80 -9.98
N GLU A 69 19.56 -5.70 -10.94
CA GLU A 69 20.73 -6.39 -11.47
C GLU A 69 21.34 -5.65 -12.65
#